data_4fd3902ac1bfbc76a600f62d2292e689
#
_entry.id   4fd3902ac1bfbc76a600f62d2292e689
#
_cell.length_a   1.000
_cell.length_b   1.000
_cell.length_c   1.000
_cell.angle_alpha   90.00
_cell.angle_beta   90.00
_cell.angle_gamma   90.00
#
_symmetry.space_group_name_H-M   'P 1'
#
loop_
_entity.id
_entity.type
_entity.pdbx_description
1 polymer ?
#
loop_
_entity_poly.entity_id
_entity_poly.type
_entity_poly.pdbx_seq_one_letter_code
_entity_poly.pdbx_strand_id
1 'polypeptide(L)'
;MIGGDSTSRLKREAHENEAVKAIVLRVDSGGGGVFASEQIRQELLEAKEKGITFIASMGNVAASGGYWISANADEIWASHNTITGSIGIFGILPTFDRALQELGINSDGVKTSKIDLSGDPTQPLDIGLSA
;
A
#
# COMPACT_ATOMS: atom_id res chain seq x y z
N MET A 1 1.43 3.16 -11.83
CA MET A 1 1.54 2.07 -10.85
C MET A 1 2.96 2.04 -10.34
N ILE A 2 3.16 1.93 -9.04
CA ILE A 2 4.50 1.91 -8.43
C ILE A 2 5.14 0.55 -8.72
N GLY A 3 6.28 0.54 -9.44
CA GLY A 3 7.09 -0.65 -9.67
C GLY A 3 8.11 -0.80 -8.53
N GLY A 4 8.02 -1.90 -7.75
CA GLY A 4 8.87 -2.12 -6.58
C GLY A 4 10.34 -2.29 -6.92
N ASP A 5 10.70 -3.32 -7.68
CA ASP A 5 12.09 -3.77 -7.83
C ASP A 5 13.03 -2.76 -8.50
N SER A 6 12.60 -2.14 -9.63
CA SER A 6 13.46 -1.18 -10.34
C SER A 6 13.68 0.10 -9.52
N THR A 7 12.64 0.57 -8.83
CA THR A 7 12.73 1.78 -8.01
C THR A 7 13.55 1.52 -6.75
N SER A 8 13.41 0.36 -6.11
CA SER A 8 14.21 -0.04 -4.95
C SER A 8 15.69 -0.18 -5.30
N ARG A 9 16.00 -0.75 -6.47
CA ARG A 9 17.40 -0.86 -6.93
C ARG A 9 18.07 0.50 -7.10
N LEU A 10 17.41 1.45 -7.78
CA LEU A 10 17.97 2.79 -7.96
C LEU A 10 18.21 3.51 -6.64
N LYS A 11 17.34 3.31 -5.65
CA LYS A 11 17.51 3.87 -4.33
C LYS A 11 18.64 3.22 -3.55
N ARG A 12 18.78 1.90 -3.65
CA ARG A 12 19.89 1.16 -3.04
C ARG A 12 21.23 1.63 -3.59
N GLU A 13 21.36 1.76 -4.92
CA GLU A 13 22.55 2.33 -5.56
C GLU A 13 22.85 3.76 -5.07
N ALA A 14 21.79 4.56 -4.83
CA ALA A 14 21.96 5.92 -4.31
C ALA A 14 22.45 5.95 -2.85
N HIS A 15 21.94 5.09 -1.98
CA HIS A 15 22.34 5.09 -0.57
C HIS A 15 23.65 4.32 -0.29
N GLU A 16 24.13 3.50 -1.22
CA GLU A 16 25.45 2.86 -1.15
C GLU A 16 26.58 3.80 -1.61
N ASN A 17 26.25 4.90 -2.26
CA ASN A 17 27.22 5.87 -2.72
C ASN A 17 27.48 6.94 -1.63
N GLU A 18 28.65 6.92 -1.02
CA GLU A 18 29.04 7.87 0.04
C GLU A 18 29.02 9.35 -0.39
N ALA A 19 29.03 9.65 -1.68
CA ALA A 19 28.91 11.00 -2.19
C ALA A 19 27.47 11.54 -2.12
N VAL A 20 26.46 10.67 -2.03
CA VAL A 20 25.05 11.05 -1.91
C VAL A 20 24.76 11.54 -0.49
N LYS A 21 24.33 12.80 -0.36
CA LYS A 21 23.99 13.42 0.92
C LYS A 21 22.49 13.61 1.12
N ALA A 22 21.74 13.60 0.04
CA ALA A 22 20.28 13.73 0.08
C ALA A 22 19.63 12.97 -1.07
N ILE A 23 18.43 12.47 -0.84
CA ILE A 23 17.57 11.85 -1.83
C ILE A 23 16.33 12.73 -1.98
N VAL A 24 16.06 13.21 -3.19
CA VAL A 24 14.80 13.87 -3.53
C VAL A 24 13.96 12.91 -4.35
N LEU A 25 12.90 12.39 -3.74
CA LEU A 25 11.96 11.50 -4.40
C LEU A 25 10.83 12.31 -5.02
N ARG A 26 10.76 12.35 -6.35
CA ARG A 26 9.59 12.89 -7.05
C ARG A 26 8.49 11.83 -7.09
N VAL A 27 7.34 12.14 -6.51
CA VAL A 27 6.18 11.26 -6.43
C VAL A 27 5.05 11.85 -7.27
N ASP A 28 4.69 11.17 -8.35
CA ASP A 28 3.51 11.48 -9.17
C ASP A 28 2.77 10.17 -9.44
N SER A 29 2.00 9.70 -8.47
CA SER A 29 1.39 8.38 -8.45
C SER A 29 0.12 8.33 -7.60
N GLY A 30 -0.92 7.71 -8.13
CA GLY A 30 -2.13 7.37 -7.38
C GLY A 30 -1.97 6.20 -6.41
N GLY A 31 -0.77 5.61 -6.33
CA GLY A 31 -0.47 4.48 -5.48
C GLY A 31 -0.24 3.17 -6.23
N GLY A 32 -0.43 2.06 -5.54
CA GLY A 32 -0.17 0.73 -6.08
C GLY A 32 -0.26 -0.34 -5.00
N GLY A 33 0.40 -1.48 -5.24
CA GLY A 33 0.42 -2.59 -4.29
C GLY A 33 1.08 -2.20 -2.97
N VAL A 34 0.47 -2.63 -1.87
CA VAL A 34 0.97 -2.38 -0.50
C VAL A 34 2.40 -2.88 -0.35
N PHE A 35 2.68 -4.10 -0.82
CA PHE A 35 4.01 -4.71 -0.72
C PHE A 35 5.08 -3.89 -1.44
N ALA A 36 4.82 -3.47 -2.69
CA ALA A 36 5.77 -2.66 -3.45
C ALA A 36 6.03 -1.29 -2.80
N SER A 37 4.98 -0.67 -2.26
CA SER A 37 5.11 0.61 -1.55
C SER A 37 5.91 0.45 -0.26
N GLU A 38 5.71 -0.63 0.48
CA GLU A 38 6.46 -0.91 1.69
C GLU A 38 7.94 -1.20 1.42
N GLN A 39 8.26 -1.99 0.39
CA GLN A 39 9.66 -2.20 0.00
C GLN A 39 10.38 -0.87 -0.27
N ILE A 40 9.73 0.03 -1.01
CA ILE A 40 10.30 1.34 -1.31
C ILE A 40 10.49 2.16 -0.03
N ARG A 41 9.50 2.13 0.86
CA ARG A 41 9.57 2.86 2.13
C ARG A 41 10.72 2.36 3.00
N GLN A 42 10.93 1.05 3.10
CA GLN A 42 12.02 0.46 3.87
C GLN A 42 13.40 0.89 3.34
N GLU A 43 13.62 0.84 2.04
CA GLU A 43 14.89 1.31 1.44
C GLU A 43 15.17 2.80 1.73
N LEU A 44 14.11 3.63 1.80
CA LEU A 44 14.27 5.03 2.16
C LEU A 44 14.58 5.23 3.64
N LEU A 45 14.02 4.39 4.52
CA LEU A 45 14.38 4.38 5.94
C LEU A 45 15.83 3.97 6.17
N GLU A 46 16.29 2.94 5.49
CA GLU A 46 17.70 2.51 5.57
C GLU A 46 18.65 3.63 5.13
N ALA A 47 18.28 4.40 4.10
CA ALA A 47 19.06 5.57 3.70
C ALA A 47 19.11 6.64 4.80
N LYS A 48 17.98 6.90 5.48
CA LYS A 48 17.91 7.83 6.61
C LYS A 48 18.78 7.37 7.79
N GLU A 49 18.77 6.10 8.12
CA GLU A 49 19.62 5.53 9.17
C GLU A 49 21.11 5.72 8.90
N LYS A 50 21.49 5.82 7.62
CA LYS A 50 22.85 6.17 7.17
C LYS A 50 23.12 7.70 7.15
N GLY A 51 22.17 8.51 7.60
CA GLY A 51 22.31 9.97 7.69
C GLY A 51 22.04 10.69 6.36
N ILE A 52 21.41 10.04 5.38
CA ILE A 52 21.02 10.66 4.12
C ILE A 52 19.66 11.34 4.30
N THR A 53 19.59 12.64 4.02
CA THR A 53 18.34 13.40 4.08
C THR A 53 17.39 12.91 2.99
N PHE A 54 16.14 12.63 3.35
CA PHE A 54 15.10 12.23 2.41
C PHE A 54 14.02 13.29 2.27
N ILE A 55 13.82 13.79 1.06
CA ILE A 55 12.82 14.79 0.71
C ILE A 55 11.83 14.18 -0.28
N ALA A 56 10.53 14.31 -0.01
CA ALA A 56 9.47 13.93 -0.93
C ALA A 56 8.93 15.17 -1.65
N SER A 57 9.01 15.16 -2.99
CA SER A 57 8.44 16.20 -3.86
C SER A 57 7.22 15.63 -4.58
N MET A 58 6.02 16.00 -4.13
CA MET A 58 4.77 15.51 -4.70
C MET A 58 4.44 16.23 -5.99
N GLY A 59 4.00 15.47 -7.00
CA GLY A 59 3.52 15.96 -8.28
C GLY A 59 2.04 16.32 -8.25
N ASN A 60 1.34 16.03 -9.35
CA ASN A 60 -0.10 16.24 -9.42
C ASN A 60 -0.85 15.28 -8.50
N VAL A 61 -0.36 14.05 -8.37
CA VAL A 61 -0.95 13.02 -7.53
C VAL A 61 0.13 12.35 -6.69
N ALA A 62 -0.10 12.25 -5.38
CA ALA A 62 0.74 11.47 -4.47
C ALA A 62 -0.16 10.84 -3.40
N ALA A 63 -0.93 9.83 -3.80
CA ALA A 63 -1.99 9.26 -2.99
C ALA A 63 -1.75 7.77 -2.69
N SER A 64 -2.41 7.24 -1.66
CA SER A 64 -2.33 5.84 -1.25
C SER A 64 -0.88 5.38 -1.11
N GLY A 65 -0.41 4.39 -1.87
CA GLY A 65 1.00 3.97 -1.88
C GLY A 65 1.99 5.11 -2.17
N GLY A 66 1.62 6.14 -2.95
CA GLY A 66 2.43 7.33 -3.19
C GLY A 66 2.59 8.19 -1.92
N TYR A 67 1.53 8.32 -1.15
CA TYR A 67 1.59 8.96 0.18
C TYR A 67 2.41 8.10 1.16
N TRP A 68 2.19 6.78 1.15
CA TRP A 68 2.90 5.83 2.02
C TRP A 68 4.41 5.95 1.91
N ILE A 69 4.96 5.94 0.68
CA ILE A 69 6.42 6.06 0.47
C ILE A 69 6.96 7.45 0.85
N SER A 70 6.11 8.46 0.91
CA SER A 70 6.48 9.84 1.28
C SER A 70 6.42 10.09 2.79
N ALA A 71 5.67 9.28 3.53
CA ALA A 71 5.28 9.57 4.93
C ALA A 71 6.46 9.69 5.91
N ASN A 72 7.60 9.06 5.59
CA ASN A 72 8.80 9.12 6.42
C ASN A 72 9.86 10.13 5.93
N ALA A 73 9.52 10.97 4.95
CA ALA A 73 10.42 12.02 4.49
C ALA A 73 10.71 13.04 5.60
N ASP A 74 11.92 13.60 5.57
CA ASP A 74 12.29 14.70 6.47
C ASP A 74 11.54 15.98 6.10
N GLU A 75 11.27 16.15 4.79
CA GLU A 75 10.44 17.23 4.26
C GLU A 75 9.51 16.68 3.18
N ILE A 76 8.27 17.17 3.18
CA ILE A 76 7.27 16.85 2.16
C ILE A 76 6.82 18.15 1.50
N TRP A 77 7.05 18.25 0.19
CA TRP A 77 6.66 19.38 -0.62
C TRP A 77 5.52 19.03 -1.55
N ALA A 78 4.42 19.76 -1.47
CA ALA A 78 3.24 19.59 -2.30
C ALA A 78 2.72 20.94 -2.78
N SER A 79 2.08 20.95 -3.95
CA SER A 79 1.33 22.09 -4.47
C SER A 79 -0.07 22.12 -3.86
N HIS A 80 -0.72 23.28 -3.84
CA HIS A 80 -2.13 23.39 -3.46
C HIS A 80 -3.08 22.53 -4.30
N ASN A 81 -2.67 22.19 -5.53
CA ASN A 81 -3.44 21.35 -6.45
C ASN A 81 -3.05 19.87 -6.39
N THR A 82 -2.11 19.49 -5.55
CA THR A 82 -1.70 18.09 -5.40
C THR A 82 -2.83 17.27 -4.78
N ILE A 83 -3.24 16.21 -5.47
CA ILE A 83 -4.15 15.21 -4.91
C ILE A 83 -3.31 14.25 -4.07
N THR A 84 -3.54 14.22 -2.75
CA THR A 84 -2.75 13.42 -1.82
C THR A 84 -3.63 12.77 -0.75
N GLY A 85 -3.04 11.99 0.16
CA GLY A 85 -3.75 11.25 1.18
C GLY A 85 -4.25 9.91 0.64
N SER A 86 -5.58 9.69 0.62
CA SER A 86 -6.20 8.39 0.27
C SER A 86 -5.56 7.23 1.06
N ILE A 87 -5.48 7.42 2.38
CA ILE A 87 -4.84 6.48 3.29
C ILE A 87 -5.81 5.35 3.58
N GLY A 88 -5.57 4.17 3.03
CA GLY A 88 -6.41 3.00 3.21
C GLY A 88 -6.27 1.98 2.09
N ILE A 89 -7.01 0.91 2.25
CA ILE A 89 -7.15 -0.16 1.26
C ILE A 89 -8.63 -0.42 1.01
N PHE A 90 -8.95 -0.90 -0.17
CA PHE A 90 -10.26 -1.46 -0.46
C PHE A 90 -10.10 -2.82 -1.11
N GLY A 91 -11.07 -3.68 -0.91
CA GLY A 91 -11.13 -4.99 -1.54
C GLY A 91 -12.56 -5.30 -1.98
N ILE A 92 -12.69 -6.14 -3.00
CA ILE A 92 -13.97 -6.68 -3.44
C ILE A 92 -13.91 -8.18 -3.17
N LEU A 93 -14.82 -8.65 -2.33
CA LEU A 93 -14.99 -10.06 -2.02
C LEU A 93 -16.34 -10.52 -2.59
N PRO A 94 -16.36 -11.10 -3.80
CA PRO A 94 -17.60 -11.65 -4.35
C PRO A 94 -17.98 -12.91 -3.56
N THR A 95 -19.26 -13.02 -3.19
CA THR A 95 -19.82 -14.24 -2.62
C THR A 95 -20.89 -14.81 -3.54
N PHE A 96 -21.00 -16.11 -3.57
CA PHE A 96 -21.96 -16.85 -4.42
C PHE A 96 -22.88 -17.72 -3.57
N ASP A 97 -22.92 -17.55 -2.26
CA ASP A 97 -23.70 -18.29 -1.29
C ASP A 97 -25.18 -18.40 -1.68
N ARG A 98 -25.80 -17.28 -2.08
CA ARG A 98 -27.21 -17.26 -2.50
C ARG A 98 -27.45 -18.03 -3.81
N ALA A 99 -26.56 -17.86 -4.79
CA ALA A 99 -26.66 -18.59 -6.05
C ALA A 99 -26.48 -20.10 -5.87
N LEU A 100 -25.61 -20.52 -4.97
CA LEU A 100 -25.41 -21.91 -4.62
C LEU A 100 -26.63 -22.47 -3.90
N GLN A 101 -27.23 -21.74 -2.97
CA GLN A 101 -28.46 -22.15 -2.28
C GLN A 101 -29.63 -22.35 -3.25
N GLU A 102 -29.81 -21.50 -4.26
CA GLU A 102 -30.83 -21.69 -5.30
C GLU A 102 -30.62 -22.98 -6.10
N LEU A 103 -29.38 -23.44 -6.23
CA LEU A 103 -29.04 -24.71 -6.88
C LEU A 103 -29.08 -25.90 -5.91
N GLY A 104 -29.49 -25.70 -4.65
CA GLY A 104 -29.52 -26.73 -3.62
C GLY A 104 -28.14 -27.10 -3.09
N ILE A 105 -27.11 -26.32 -3.37
CA ILE A 105 -25.76 -26.55 -2.88
C ILE A 105 -25.56 -25.73 -1.58
N ASN A 106 -25.27 -26.42 -0.50
CA ASN A 106 -24.96 -25.82 0.79
C ASN A 106 -23.48 -26.02 1.12
N SER A 107 -22.83 -24.98 1.57
CA SER A 107 -21.46 -25.05 2.10
C SER A 107 -21.52 -24.94 3.63
N ASP A 108 -20.78 -25.80 4.30
CA ASP A 108 -20.68 -25.83 5.76
C ASP A 108 -19.21 -25.88 6.18
N GLY A 109 -18.91 -25.44 7.40
CA GLY A 109 -17.54 -25.39 7.91
C GLY A 109 -17.46 -25.18 9.41
N VAL A 110 -16.32 -25.54 9.98
CA VAL A 110 -16.03 -25.32 11.40
C VAL A 110 -15.24 -24.02 11.54
N LYS A 111 -15.80 -23.05 12.28
CA LYS A 111 -15.16 -21.77 12.57
C LYS A 111 -14.56 -21.80 13.97
N THR A 112 -13.31 -21.35 14.10
CA THR A 112 -12.61 -21.19 15.38
C THR A 112 -12.68 -19.74 15.90
N SER A 113 -13.24 -18.83 15.09
CA SER A 113 -13.39 -17.40 15.39
C SER A 113 -14.78 -16.91 15.01
N LYS A 114 -15.26 -15.87 15.69
CA LYS A 114 -16.52 -15.20 15.36
C LYS A 114 -16.42 -14.36 14.08
N ILE A 115 -15.21 -13.96 13.70
CA ILE A 115 -14.96 -13.18 12.49
C ILE A 115 -14.46 -14.15 11.42
N ASP A 116 -15.17 -14.22 10.31
CA ASP A 116 -14.76 -14.99 9.16
C ASP A 116 -13.97 -14.13 8.18
N LEU A 117 -12.67 -14.28 8.22
CA LEU A 117 -11.74 -13.64 7.28
C LEU A 117 -11.20 -14.63 6.24
N SER A 118 -11.79 -15.81 6.11
CA SER A 118 -11.34 -16.84 5.17
C SER A 118 -11.43 -16.39 3.71
N GLY A 119 -12.33 -15.45 3.42
CA GLY A 119 -12.61 -15.02 2.06
C GLY A 119 -13.25 -16.13 1.21
N ASP A 120 -13.85 -17.13 1.84
CA ASP A 120 -14.55 -18.23 1.14
C ASP A 120 -15.76 -17.69 0.39
N PRO A 121 -15.76 -17.72 -0.95
CA PRO A 121 -16.85 -17.18 -1.75
C PRO A 121 -18.14 -18.01 -1.66
N THR A 122 -18.10 -19.21 -1.07
CA THR A 122 -19.27 -20.10 -0.90
C THR A 122 -20.03 -19.82 0.38
N GLN A 123 -19.48 -18.98 1.26
CA GLN A 123 -20.07 -18.58 2.53
C GLN A 123 -20.55 -17.12 2.49
N PRO A 124 -21.59 -16.76 3.22
CA PRO A 124 -21.95 -15.35 3.40
C PRO A 124 -20.82 -14.61 4.11
N LEU A 125 -20.53 -13.40 3.66
CA LEU A 125 -19.50 -12.56 4.28
C LEU A 125 -19.97 -12.09 5.65
N ASP A 126 -19.36 -12.59 6.70
CA ASP A 126 -19.56 -12.13 8.08
C ASP A 126 -18.30 -11.40 8.54
N ILE A 127 -18.33 -10.08 8.42
CA ILE A 127 -17.24 -9.20 8.88
C ILE A 127 -17.40 -8.76 10.36
N GLY A 128 -18.35 -9.36 11.07
CA GLY A 128 -18.61 -9.06 12.49
C GLY A 128 -19.11 -7.64 12.75
N LEU A 129 -19.50 -6.91 11.72
CA LEU A 129 -20.11 -5.58 11.81
C LEU A 129 -21.64 -5.69 11.83
N SER A 130 -22.18 -6.44 12.77
CA SER A 130 -23.61 -6.29 13.10
C SER A 130 -23.82 -4.98 13.84
N ALA A 131 -24.59 -4.09 13.26
CA ALA A 131 -25.01 -2.83 13.86
C ALA A 131 -25.80 -3.07 15.14
#